data_951cbba85a1fffd07c2aa058c1d16013
#
_entry.id   951cbba85a1fffd07c2aa058c1d16013
#
_cell.length_a   1.000
_cell.length_b   1.000
_cell.length_c   1.000
_cell.angle_alpha   90.00
_cell.angle_beta   90.00
_cell.angle_gamma   90.00
#
_symmetry.space_group_name_H-M   'P 1'
#
loop_
_entity.id
_entity.type
_entity.pdbx_description
1 polymer ?
#
loop_
_entity_poly.entity_id
_entity_poly.type
_entity_poly.pdbx_seq_one_letter_code
_entity_poly.pdbx_strand_id
1 'polypeptide(L)'
;MSLKRKLNRYKHHLGNKEKRSGAEGGAPSQALQVPSFEKEWSAFGVKPYVFEECYCLIREVVYPLTHVHGKYSFSELHDVVGAWNNSGITHSLSSKGYQPSQLFFFDTETTGLGGGAGNTIFLLGHARVYDDKVVVKQHLLPKPGNEVALYHSFLSEVDIKSLCTYNGKAFDWPQVKTRHTLIRDRLPELPDFGHFDLLHGARRLWKHKFERVSLSTVEKEELGIERAEDTPGYLAPMIYFHFLKEERPDIIEGVLRHNELDVLSLITLYIHLSKKILSPGKTAEANEKYAMAKWLLANREAELATAQLKELESKTFEQSDRASFDLSLQYKKQGMLEKAAALWQKLRDAADEKTAWRASIELAKYYEHQKRDIPAALHITEDLLSQCSSKKLVPTEREAAQLDIRHQRLLRKCGKNIPRASAKTDGIF
;
A
#
# COMPACT_ATOMS: atom_id res chain seq x y z
N MET A 1 -0.46 28.75 16.25
CA MET A 1 0.56 29.22 15.28
C MET A 1 0.95 28.05 14.38
N SER A 2 0.86 28.22 13.06
CA SER A 2 1.09 27.14 12.08
C SER A 2 2.52 26.61 12.10
N LEU A 3 2.68 25.27 12.07
CA LEU A 3 3.94 24.52 12.02
C LEU A 3 4.88 25.02 10.89
N LYS A 4 4.30 25.46 9.77
CA LYS A 4 5.01 26.09 8.63
C LYS A 4 5.84 27.33 9.03
N ARG A 5 5.36 28.13 9.98
CA ARG A 5 6.08 29.33 10.46
C ARG A 5 7.28 28.98 11.38
N LYS A 6 7.19 27.87 12.13
CA LYS A 6 8.32 27.39 12.96
C LYS A 6 9.43 26.79 12.08
N LEU A 7 9.08 25.98 11.08
CA LEU A 7 10.04 25.42 10.12
C LEU A 7 10.77 26.50 9.29
N ASN A 8 10.09 27.57 8.89
CA ASN A 8 10.74 28.67 8.16
C ASN A 8 11.73 29.47 9.01
N ARG A 9 11.56 29.57 10.33
CA ARG A 9 12.57 30.18 11.21
C ARG A 9 13.88 29.40 11.24
N TYR A 10 13.81 28.06 11.18
CA TYR A 10 15.01 27.23 11.16
C TYR A 10 15.74 27.27 9.81
N LYS A 11 15.03 27.42 8.67
CA LYS A 11 15.66 27.62 7.37
C LYS A 11 16.52 28.88 7.30
N HIS A 12 16.13 29.94 7.97
CA HIS A 12 16.90 31.21 8.02
C HIS A 12 18.22 31.10 8.79
N HIS A 13 18.32 30.16 9.75
CA HIS A 13 19.58 29.96 10.49
C HIS A 13 20.59 29.06 9.77
N LEU A 14 20.16 28.27 8.81
CA LEU A 14 21.03 27.39 8.01
C LEU A 14 21.65 28.10 6.79
N GLY A 15 21.11 29.28 6.39
CA GLY A 15 21.51 29.99 5.17
C GLY A 15 22.64 31.00 5.31
N ASN A 16 23.22 31.26 6.48
CA ASN A 16 24.11 32.39 6.70
C ASN A 16 25.51 32.00 7.24
N LYS A 17 26.16 31.03 6.63
CA LYS A 17 27.61 30.81 6.84
C LYS A 17 28.31 30.30 5.60
N GLU A 18 28.36 31.10 4.55
CA GLU A 18 29.38 30.93 3.53
C GLU A 18 29.75 32.27 2.95
N LYS A 19 30.83 32.87 3.45
CA LYS A 19 31.77 33.72 2.76
C LYS A 19 32.96 33.92 3.68
N ARG A 20 33.95 33.07 3.56
CA ARG A 20 35.36 33.46 3.82
C ARG A 20 36.28 32.79 2.81
N SER A 21 37.01 33.61 2.17
CA SER A 21 38.05 33.51 1.17
C SER A 21 39.17 32.52 1.46
N GLY A 22 39.79 32.06 0.36
CA GLY A 22 40.82 31.06 0.29
C GLY A 22 42.09 31.30 1.11
N ALA A 23 42.70 30.18 1.43
CA ALA A 23 44.14 30.07 1.65
C ALA A 23 44.52 28.61 1.33
N GLU A 24 45.41 28.46 0.34
CA GLU A 24 46.13 27.24 0.07
C GLU A 24 47.02 26.90 1.27
N GLY A 25 46.90 25.70 1.75
CA GLY A 25 47.76 25.14 2.79
C GLY A 25 47.28 23.72 3.08
N GLY A 26 48.08 22.72 2.61
CA GLY A 26 47.83 21.30 2.91
C GLY A 26 47.68 21.10 4.40
N ALA A 27 46.45 20.86 4.86
CA ALA A 27 46.15 20.46 6.21
C ALA A 27 46.54 18.99 6.37
N PRO A 28 47.11 18.58 7.51
CA PRO A 28 47.33 17.17 7.81
C PRO A 28 45.94 16.49 7.90
N SER A 29 45.88 15.27 7.35
CA SER A 29 44.74 14.37 7.44
C SER A 29 44.20 14.42 8.87
N GLN A 30 43.07 15.09 9.06
CA GLN A 30 42.37 15.05 10.38
C GLN A 30 41.96 13.61 10.62
N ALA A 31 42.57 13.00 11.64
CA ALA A 31 42.12 11.70 12.12
C ALA A 31 40.59 11.75 12.31
N LEU A 32 39.89 10.78 11.73
CA LEU A 32 38.45 10.64 11.88
C LEU A 32 38.11 10.75 13.37
N GLN A 33 37.42 11.79 13.77
CA GLN A 33 36.94 11.93 15.14
C GLN A 33 35.80 10.95 15.31
N VAL A 34 36.07 9.82 15.98
CA VAL A 34 35.07 8.89 16.49
C VAL A 34 34.09 9.67 17.37
N PRO A 35 32.78 9.30 17.38
CA PRO A 35 31.76 10.09 18.07
C PRO A 35 32.12 10.34 19.52
N SER A 36 31.90 11.57 19.99
CA SER A 36 31.78 11.89 21.41
C SER A 36 30.78 10.92 22.05
N PHE A 37 30.99 10.52 23.31
CA PHE A 37 30.09 9.60 23.98
C PHE A 37 30.13 8.12 23.51
N GLU A 38 31.28 7.63 23.10
CA GLU A 38 31.45 6.24 22.60
C GLU A 38 30.93 5.19 23.57
N LYS A 39 31.10 5.39 24.87
CA LYS A 39 30.62 4.46 25.92
C LYS A 39 29.10 4.42 25.99
N GLU A 40 28.48 5.58 25.93
CA GLU A 40 27.02 5.74 25.90
C GLU A 40 26.42 5.10 24.65
N TRP A 41 27.00 5.37 23.48
CA TRP A 41 26.58 4.72 22.23
C TRP A 41 26.71 3.20 22.31
N SER A 42 27.80 2.69 22.86
CA SER A 42 28.01 1.25 23.03
C SER A 42 26.96 0.61 23.96
N ALA A 43 26.51 1.34 25.00
CA ALA A 43 25.45 0.88 25.89
C ALA A 43 24.08 0.73 25.18
N PHE A 44 23.83 1.52 24.12
CA PHE A 44 22.65 1.40 23.24
C PHE A 44 22.82 0.35 22.14
N GLY A 45 23.93 -0.42 22.13
CA GLY A 45 24.21 -1.38 21.07
C GLY A 45 24.63 -0.74 19.75
N VAL A 46 25.09 0.50 19.80
CA VAL A 46 25.50 1.28 18.61
C VAL A 46 26.99 1.23 18.42
N LYS A 47 27.42 0.99 17.19
CA LYS A 47 28.84 0.97 16.79
C LYS A 47 29.07 1.90 15.60
N PRO A 48 30.22 2.59 15.53
CA PRO A 48 30.58 3.36 14.36
C PRO A 48 30.97 2.42 13.20
N TYR A 49 30.52 2.76 12.00
CA TYR A 49 30.95 2.19 10.74
C TYR A 49 31.68 3.25 9.95
N VAL A 50 32.96 3.01 9.70
CA VAL A 50 33.85 3.95 8.99
C VAL A 50 34.00 3.52 7.53
N PHE A 51 33.79 4.45 6.63
CA PHE A 51 34.03 4.27 5.22
C PHE A 51 34.67 5.53 4.63
N GLU A 52 35.88 5.40 4.07
CA GLU A 52 36.71 6.52 3.66
C GLU A 52 36.92 7.55 4.79
N GLU A 53 36.57 8.81 4.57
CA GLU A 53 36.70 9.91 5.53
C GLU A 53 35.39 10.18 6.29
N CYS A 54 34.41 9.29 6.15
CA CYS A 54 33.07 9.41 6.71
C CYS A 54 32.76 8.26 7.67
N TYR A 55 31.77 8.45 8.55
CA TYR A 55 31.26 7.38 9.38
C TYR A 55 29.75 7.50 9.55
N CYS A 56 29.09 6.38 9.78
CA CYS A 56 27.73 6.35 10.30
C CYS A 56 27.66 5.51 11.58
N LEU A 57 26.54 5.55 12.24
CA LEU A 57 26.32 4.79 13.46
C LEU A 57 25.38 3.64 13.15
N ILE A 58 25.77 2.41 13.50
CA ILE A 58 24.96 1.21 13.29
C ILE A 58 24.49 0.68 14.64
N ARG A 59 23.17 0.57 14.79
CA ARG A 59 22.54 -0.15 15.90
C ARG A 59 22.03 -1.49 15.42
N GLU A 60 22.33 -2.55 16.14
CA GLU A 60 21.85 -3.90 15.85
C GLU A 60 21.11 -4.45 17.05
N VAL A 61 19.89 -4.95 16.82
CA VAL A 61 19.06 -5.61 17.81
C VAL A 61 18.66 -6.99 17.30
N VAL A 62 18.80 -7.99 18.15
CA VAL A 62 18.49 -9.38 17.80
C VAL A 62 17.29 -9.87 18.60
N TYR A 63 16.33 -10.46 17.93
CA TYR A 63 15.15 -11.07 18.53
C TYR A 63 15.12 -12.57 18.26
N PRO A 64 14.69 -13.39 19.23
CA PRO A 64 14.43 -14.80 18.96
C PRO A 64 13.22 -14.95 18.06
N LEU A 65 13.15 -16.00 17.24
CA LEU A 65 11.99 -16.28 16.39
C LEU A 65 10.70 -16.46 17.19
N THR A 66 10.80 -16.87 18.44
CA THR A 66 9.66 -17.04 19.37
C THR A 66 9.12 -15.71 19.92
N HIS A 67 9.81 -14.59 19.65
CA HIS A 67 9.33 -13.28 20.07
C HIS A 67 7.98 -13.00 19.42
N VAL A 68 7.01 -12.62 20.25
CA VAL A 68 5.65 -12.27 19.81
C VAL A 68 5.54 -10.76 19.67
N HIS A 69 5.21 -10.29 18.48
CA HIS A 69 4.93 -8.90 18.21
C HIS A 69 3.48 -8.76 17.75
N GLY A 70 2.63 -8.27 18.64
CA GLY A 70 1.18 -8.31 18.47
C GLY A 70 0.63 -9.73 18.47
N LYS A 71 -0.11 -10.11 17.44
CA LYS A 71 -0.77 -11.44 17.34
C LYS A 71 0.14 -12.56 16.84
N TYR A 72 1.37 -12.26 16.40
CA TYR A 72 2.22 -13.22 15.68
C TYR A 72 3.61 -13.32 16.28
N SER A 73 4.15 -14.54 16.30
CA SER A 73 5.57 -14.76 16.49
C SER A 73 6.32 -14.60 15.17
N PHE A 74 7.59 -14.22 15.23
CA PHE A 74 8.39 -14.07 14.00
C PHE A 74 8.64 -15.39 13.28
N SER A 75 8.61 -16.52 13.99
CA SER A 75 8.71 -17.86 13.38
C SER A 75 7.62 -18.10 12.32
N GLU A 76 6.46 -17.50 12.47
CA GLU A 76 5.34 -17.67 11.54
C GLU A 76 5.61 -17.09 10.13
N LEU A 77 6.70 -16.30 9.97
CA LEU A 77 7.14 -15.90 8.63
C LEU A 77 7.63 -17.10 7.82
N HIS A 78 8.30 -18.07 8.45
CA HIS A 78 8.72 -19.31 7.79
C HIS A 78 7.51 -20.10 7.29
N ASP A 79 6.46 -20.19 8.12
CA ASP A 79 5.23 -20.90 7.76
C ASP A 79 4.54 -20.25 6.55
N VAL A 80 4.41 -18.92 6.54
CA VAL A 80 3.72 -18.23 5.43
C VAL A 80 4.56 -18.24 4.14
N VAL A 81 5.89 -18.12 4.23
CA VAL A 81 6.76 -18.24 3.05
C VAL A 81 6.71 -19.67 2.52
N GLY A 82 6.74 -20.68 3.39
CA GLY A 82 6.52 -22.09 3.01
C GLY A 82 5.16 -22.31 2.35
N ALA A 83 4.10 -21.73 2.91
CA ALA A 83 2.76 -21.82 2.34
C ALA A 83 2.66 -21.14 0.96
N TRP A 84 3.30 -19.98 0.76
CA TRP A 84 3.41 -19.37 -0.57
C TRP A 84 4.13 -20.25 -1.57
N ASN A 85 5.25 -20.87 -1.18
CA ASN A 85 6.03 -21.76 -2.03
C ASN A 85 5.23 -22.98 -2.49
N ASN A 86 4.33 -23.49 -1.63
CA ASN A 86 3.48 -24.64 -1.91
C ASN A 86 2.12 -24.26 -2.53
N SER A 87 1.77 -22.97 -2.57
CA SER A 87 0.50 -22.54 -3.13
C SER A 87 0.55 -22.43 -4.66
N GLY A 88 -0.61 -22.66 -5.30
CA GLY A 88 -0.82 -22.34 -6.71
C GLY A 88 -1.24 -20.87 -6.94
N ILE A 89 -1.35 -20.07 -5.88
CA ILE A 89 -1.95 -18.72 -5.94
C ILE A 89 -0.94 -17.74 -6.54
N THR A 90 -1.38 -17.00 -7.57
CA THR A 90 -0.64 -15.88 -8.16
C THR A 90 -1.10 -14.59 -7.51
N HIS A 91 -0.26 -13.95 -6.72
CA HIS A 91 -0.65 -12.75 -5.99
C HIS A 91 0.50 -11.73 -5.91
N SER A 92 0.17 -10.45 -5.85
CA SER A 92 1.14 -9.35 -5.78
C SER A 92 1.98 -9.32 -4.49
N LEU A 93 1.56 -10.04 -3.45
CA LEU A 93 2.32 -10.24 -2.20
C LEU A 93 2.92 -11.65 -2.09
N SER A 94 2.88 -12.46 -3.15
CA SER A 94 3.41 -13.81 -3.12
C SER A 94 4.93 -13.80 -2.99
N SER A 95 5.44 -14.45 -1.95
CA SER A 95 6.87 -14.75 -1.77
C SER A 95 7.26 -16.12 -2.35
N LYS A 96 6.52 -16.61 -3.36
CA LYS A 96 6.85 -17.86 -4.03
C LYS A 96 8.25 -17.83 -4.64
N GLY A 97 9.06 -18.83 -4.30
CA GLY A 97 10.47 -18.91 -4.71
C GLY A 97 11.44 -18.14 -3.82
N TYR A 98 10.95 -17.58 -2.71
CA TYR A 98 11.79 -16.87 -1.74
C TYR A 98 12.07 -17.71 -0.51
N GLN A 99 13.16 -17.36 0.18
CA GLN A 99 13.44 -17.74 1.56
C GLN A 99 13.03 -16.58 2.49
N PRO A 100 12.70 -16.81 3.76
CA PRO A 100 12.35 -15.74 4.70
C PRO A 100 13.42 -14.64 4.78
N SER A 101 14.70 -15.01 4.78
CA SER A 101 15.83 -14.07 4.83
C SER A 101 16.00 -13.19 3.59
N GLN A 102 15.31 -13.50 2.49
CA GLN A 102 15.32 -12.70 1.26
C GLN A 102 14.24 -11.62 1.22
N LEU A 103 13.35 -11.60 2.23
CA LEU A 103 12.42 -10.52 2.47
C LEU A 103 13.10 -9.45 3.34
N PHE A 104 13.12 -8.23 2.86
CA PHE A 104 13.80 -7.11 3.50
C PHE A 104 12.77 -6.08 3.96
N PHE A 105 12.48 -6.07 5.25
CA PHE A 105 11.52 -5.17 5.85
C PHE A 105 12.20 -3.85 6.14
N PHE A 106 11.71 -2.76 5.57
CA PHE A 106 12.45 -1.51 5.46
C PHE A 106 11.59 -0.28 5.73
N ASP A 107 12.15 0.66 6.47
CA ASP A 107 11.55 1.95 6.79
C ASP A 107 12.61 3.04 6.95
N THR A 108 12.27 4.32 6.73
CA THR A 108 13.20 5.44 6.78
C THR A 108 12.67 6.61 7.57
N GLU A 109 13.61 7.32 8.25
CA GLU A 109 13.35 8.62 8.83
C GLU A 109 14.08 9.73 8.07
N THR A 110 13.37 10.82 7.82
CA THR A 110 13.85 11.90 6.96
C THR A 110 13.72 13.26 7.63
N THR A 111 14.54 14.23 7.21
CA THR A 111 14.50 15.60 7.75
C THR A 111 13.27 16.42 7.34
N GLY A 112 12.38 15.85 6.52
CA GLY A 112 11.15 16.52 6.10
C GLY A 112 10.16 15.59 5.43
N LEU A 113 8.87 15.95 5.47
CA LEU A 113 7.74 15.15 4.99
C LEU A 113 7.49 15.27 3.48
N GLY A 114 8.25 16.07 2.75
CA GLY A 114 8.10 16.28 1.32
C GLY A 114 9.10 15.45 0.50
N GLY A 115 8.71 14.99 -0.69
CA GLY A 115 9.65 14.39 -1.65
C GLY A 115 10.62 15.43 -2.24
N GLY A 116 11.80 14.97 -2.66
CA GLY A 116 12.78 15.78 -3.39
C GLY A 116 14.17 15.87 -2.75
N ALA A 117 15.14 16.40 -3.49
CA ALA A 117 16.55 16.45 -3.11
C ALA A 117 16.87 17.29 -1.85
N GLY A 118 15.93 18.09 -1.37
CA GLY A 118 16.11 18.91 -0.17
C GLY A 118 15.95 18.17 1.15
N ASN A 119 15.45 16.94 1.16
CA ASN A 119 15.33 16.11 2.34
C ASN A 119 16.48 15.13 2.43
N THR A 120 17.02 14.96 3.63
CA THR A 120 18.06 13.99 3.93
C THR A 120 17.45 12.82 4.68
N ILE A 121 17.75 11.60 4.29
CA ILE A 121 17.47 10.41 5.08
C ILE A 121 18.53 10.37 6.18
N PHE A 122 18.10 10.40 7.43
CA PHE A 122 19.02 10.35 8.55
C PHE A 122 19.01 9.00 9.28
N LEU A 123 17.98 8.19 9.05
CA LEU A 123 17.88 6.84 9.60
C LEU A 123 17.34 5.89 8.52
N LEU A 124 18.08 4.82 8.27
CA LEU A 124 17.68 3.69 7.45
C LEU A 124 17.52 2.49 8.37
N GLY A 125 16.29 2.06 8.61
CA GLY A 125 16.00 0.89 9.42
C GLY A 125 15.57 -0.29 8.57
N HIS A 126 16.08 -1.48 8.90
CA HIS A 126 15.63 -2.70 8.27
C HIS A 126 15.63 -3.90 9.19
N ALA A 127 14.78 -4.89 8.88
CA ALA A 127 14.76 -6.17 9.56
C ALA A 127 14.86 -7.33 8.57
N ARG A 128 15.55 -8.39 8.96
CA ARG A 128 15.62 -9.67 8.24
C ARG A 128 15.36 -10.82 9.20
N VAL A 129 14.63 -11.81 8.71
CA VAL A 129 14.31 -13.03 9.46
C VAL A 129 15.17 -14.17 8.92
N TYR A 130 16.07 -14.66 9.76
CA TYR A 130 16.94 -15.79 9.48
C TYR A 130 16.35 -17.08 10.08
N ASP A 131 17.03 -18.20 9.91
CA ASP A 131 16.54 -19.50 10.37
C ASP A 131 16.48 -19.62 11.90
N ASP A 132 17.28 -18.84 12.63
CA ASP A 132 17.44 -18.90 14.09
C ASP A 132 17.01 -17.60 14.82
N LYS A 133 16.90 -16.47 14.10
CA LYS A 133 16.72 -15.15 14.71
C LYS A 133 16.15 -14.12 13.75
N VAL A 134 15.70 -13.01 14.30
CA VAL A 134 15.43 -11.76 13.57
C VAL A 134 16.52 -10.76 13.92
N VAL A 135 17.06 -10.10 12.90
CA VAL A 135 18.04 -9.03 13.09
C VAL A 135 17.44 -7.73 12.58
N VAL A 136 17.33 -6.75 13.46
CA VAL A 136 17.02 -5.36 13.12
C VAL A 136 18.33 -4.59 13.06
N LYS A 137 18.57 -3.90 11.96
CA LYS A 137 19.69 -2.96 11.83
C LYS A 137 19.19 -1.57 11.48
N GLN A 138 19.82 -0.60 12.09
CA GLN A 138 19.54 0.81 11.92
C GLN A 138 20.84 1.54 11.61
N HIS A 139 20.86 2.24 10.48
CA HIS A 139 21.99 3.05 10.04
C HIS A 139 21.62 4.52 10.26
N LEU A 140 22.28 5.14 11.22
CA LEU A 140 22.02 6.53 11.63
C LEU A 140 23.09 7.46 11.07
N LEU A 141 22.65 8.54 10.46
CA LEU A 141 23.51 9.64 10.00
C LEU A 141 23.89 10.53 11.20
N PRO A 142 25.14 10.50 11.67
CA PRO A 142 25.52 11.25 12.88
C PRO A 142 25.58 12.75 12.63
N LYS A 143 25.91 13.18 11.41
CA LYS A 143 25.95 14.58 10.99
C LYS A 143 25.90 14.70 9.47
N PRO A 144 25.46 15.86 8.93
CA PRO A 144 25.51 16.12 7.50
C PRO A 144 26.91 15.91 6.93
N GLY A 145 26.99 15.42 5.68
CA GLY A 145 28.28 15.11 5.01
C GLY A 145 28.73 13.66 5.14
N ASN A 146 28.14 12.88 6.05
CA ASN A 146 28.48 11.46 6.22
C ASN A 146 27.54 10.50 5.47
N GLU A 147 26.76 10.99 4.53
CA GLU A 147 25.79 10.16 3.80
C GLU A 147 26.46 9.01 3.01
N VAL A 148 27.69 9.19 2.54
CA VAL A 148 28.41 8.12 1.83
C VAL A 148 28.59 6.91 2.73
N ALA A 149 29.05 7.08 3.98
CA ALA A 149 29.19 5.98 4.91
C ALA A 149 27.83 5.34 5.28
N LEU A 150 26.78 6.16 5.44
CA LEU A 150 25.42 5.69 5.70
C LEU A 150 24.92 4.75 4.59
N TYR A 151 24.99 5.22 3.34
CA TYR A 151 24.51 4.45 2.19
C TYR A 151 25.42 3.27 1.88
N HIS A 152 26.74 3.42 2.01
CA HIS A 152 27.67 2.31 1.81
C HIS A 152 27.41 1.18 2.81
N SER A 153 27.27 1.49 4.10
CA SER A 153 26.99 0.48 5.14
C SER A 153 25.67 -0.24 4.88
N PHE A 154 24.64 0.49 4.45
CA PHE A 154 23.34 -0.07 4.11
C PHE A 154 23.43 -0.97 2.87
N LEU A 155 23.98 -0.47 1.76
CA LEU A 155 24.03 -1.19 0.49
C LEU A 155 24.97 -2.38 0.49
N SER A 156 26.01 -2.39 1.33
CA SER A 156 26.95 -3.52 1.45
C SER A 156 26.30 -4.76 2.07
N GLU A 157 25.16 -4.61 2.73
CA GLU A 157 24.44 -5.72 3.36
C GLU A 157 23.23 -6.20 2.55
N VAL A 158 22.96 -5.54 1.43
CA VAL A 158 21.73 -5.73 0.65
C VAL A 158 21.92 -6.84 -0.38
N ASP A 159 21.79 -8.09 0.08
CA ASP A 159 21.47 -9.26 -0.78
C ASP A 159 20.00 -9.60 -0.58
N ILE A 160 19.11 -8.88 -1.30
CA ILE A 160 17.66 -9.00 -1.14
C ILE A 160 16.97 -9.29 -2.46
N LYS A 161 15.93 -10.11 -2.40
CA LYS A 161 15.03 -10.36 -3.55
C LYS A 161 13.80 -9.46 -3.51
N SER A 162 13.34 -9.09 -2.33
CA SER A 162 12.16 -8.24 -2.22
C SER A 162 12.21 -7.30 -1.03
N LEU A 163 11.88 -6.05 -1.30
CA LEU A 163 11.69 -5.00 -0.31
C LEU A 163 10.25 -5.04 0.21
N CYS A 164 10.07 -5.03 1.52
CA CYS A 164 8.78 -4.96 2.18
C CYS A 164 8.67 -3.64 2.94
N THR A 165 7.70 -2.80 2.59
CA THR A 165 7.55 -1.46 3.17
C THR A 165 6.09 -1.13 3.47
N TYR A 166 5.85 0.01 4.12
CA TYR A 166 4.54 0.62 4.23
C TYR A 166 4.53 2.01 3.60
N ASN A 167 3.95 2.16 2.41
CA ASN A 167 4.01 3.35 1.55
C ASN A 167 5.40 3.64 0.93
N GLY A 168 6.34 2.72 1.05
CA GLY A 168 7.71 2.94 0.63
C GLY A 168 7.91 3.04 -0.88
N LYS A 169 6.99 2.51 -1.70
CA LYS A 169 7.01 2.71 -3.16
C LYS A 169 6.87 4.17 -3.55
N ALA A 170 6.07 4.91 -2.80
CA ALA A 170 5.79 6.32 -3.08
C ALA A 170 6.69 7.28 -2.30
N PHE A 171 7.27 6.85 -1.16
CA PHE A 171 8.00 7.71 -0.25
C PHE A 171 9.46 7.28 -0.03
N ASP A 172 9.72 6.19 0.66
CA ASP A 172 11.06 5.81 1.11
C ASP A 172 12.02 5.53 -0.04
N TRP A 173 11.63 4.63 -0.92
CA TRP A 173 12.49 4.17 -2.01
C TRP A 173 12.82 5.24 -3.04
N PRO A 174 11.90 6.10 -3.48
CA PRO A 174 12.22 7.26 -4.30
C PRO A 174 13.21 8.23 -3.65
N GLN A 175 13.15 8.42 -2.32
CA GLN A 175 14.11 9.25 -1.61
C GLN A 175 15.50 8.60 -1.57
N VAL A 176 15.58 7.28 -1.27
CA VAL A 176 16.84 6.52 -1.34
C VAL A 176 17.46 6.69 -2.72
N LYS A 177 16.71 6.48 -3.80
CA LYS A 177 17.19 6.66 -5.18
C LYS A 177 17.71 8.08 -5.46
N THR A 178 16.96 9.08 -5.03
CA THR A 178 17.34 10.49 -5.23
C THR A 178 18.64 10.82 -4.53
N ARG A 179 18.79 10.42 -3.26
CA ARG A 179 20.03 10.66 -2.51
C ARG A 179 21.20 9.86 -3.05
N HIS A 180 20.98 8.56 -3.36
CA HIS A 180 22.00 7.72 -4.00
C HIS A 180 22.55 8.35 -5.29
N THR A 181 21.66 8.87 -6.14
CA THR A 181 22.07 9.51 -7.41
C THR A 181 23.06 10.66 -7.21
N LEU A 182 22.95 11.40 -6.09
CA LEU A 182 23.82 12.54 -5.78
C LEU A 182 25.26 12.13 -5.37
N ILE A 183 25.43 10.89 -4.88
CA ILE A 183 26.70 10.38 -4.33
C ILE A 183 27.11 9.05 -4.94
N ARG A 184 26.50 8.66 -6.06
CA ARG A 184 26.61 7.33 -6.69
C ARG A 184 28.05 6.91 -7.05
N ASP A 185 28.90 7.88 -7.36
CA ASP A 185 30.27 7.58 -7.80
C ASP A 185 31.15 6.96 -6.68
N ARG A 186 30.64 7.00 -5.45
CA ARG A 186 31.28 6.46 -4.24
C ARG A 186 30.50 5.31 -3.60
N LEU A 187 29.47 4.80 -4.24
CA LEU A 187 28.55 3.80 -3.67
C LEU A 187 28.39 2.61 -4.61
N PRO A 188 28.06 1.42 -4.07
CA PRO A 188 27.54 0.33 -4.87
C PRO A 188 26.28 0.72 -5.64
N GLU A 189 26.05 0.09 -6.78
CA GLU A 189 24.80 0.26 -7.53
C GLU A 189 23.58 -0.17 -6.68
N LEU A 190 22.45 0.50 -6.92
CA LEU A 190 21.21 0.08 -6.30
C LEU A 190 20.75 -1.25 -6.89
N PRO A 191 20.44 -2.25 -6.08
CA PRO A 191 19.98 -3.54 -6.59
C PRO A 191 18.59 -3.44 -7.19
N ASP A 192 18.33 -4.28 -8.20
CA ASP A 192 16.98 -4.54 -8.70
C ASP A 192 16.31 -5.61 -7.85
N PHE A 193 15.13 -5.30 -7.34
CA PHE A 193 14.34 -6.24 -6.52
C PHE A 193 12.83 -6.02 -6.65
N GLY A 194 12.07 -7.04 -6.26
CA GLY A 194 10.63 -6.92 -6.05
C GLY A 194 10.31 -5.96 -4.90
N HIS A 195 9.11 -5.39 -4.89
CA HIS A 195 8.72 -4.46 -3.84
C HIS A 195 7.28 -4.75 -3.37
N PHE A 196 7.14 -5.25 -2.18
CA PHE A 196 5.86 -5.46 -1.49
C PHE A 196 5.54 -4.21 -0.65
N ASP A 197 4.68 -3.36 -1.17
CA ASP A 197 4.15 -2.22 -0.40
C ASP A 197 2.86 -2.64 0.30
N LEU A 198 2.96 -2.85 1.60
CA LEU A 198 1.89 -3.41 2.42
C LEU A 198 0.72 -2.43 2.60
N LEU A 199 0.93 -1.11 2.42
CA LEU A 199 -0.14 -0.12 2.45
C LEU A 199 -1.21 -0.43 1.40
N HIS A 200 -0.82 -0.91 0.22
CA HIS A 200 -1.80 -1.23 -0.82
C HIS A 200 -2.71 -2.39 -0.40
N GLY A 201 -2.15 -3.41 0.26
CA GLY A 201 -2.92 -4.51 0.85
C GLY A 201 -3.84 -4.04 1.96
N ALA A 202 -3.29 -3.29 2.91
CA ALA A 202 -4.03 -2.72 4.03
C ALA A 202 -5.22 -1.85 3.56
N ARG A 203 -4.99 -0.95 2.60
CA ARG A 203 -6.06 -0.11 2.02
C ARG A 203 -7.13 -0.92 1.30
N ARG A 204 -6.77 -2.00 0.61
CA ARG A 204 -7.75 -2.86 -0.06
C ARG A 204 -8.68 -3.53 0.93
N LEU A 205 -8.14 -4.03 2.04
CA LEU A 205 -8.92 -4.75 3.05
C LEU A 205 -9.69 -3.82 3.98
N TRP A 206 -9.10 -2.69 4.41
CA TRP A 206 -9.61 -1.94 5.57
C TRP A 206 -9.97 -0.48 5.30
N LYS A 207 -9.85 0.03 4.06
CA LYS A 207 -10.25 1.42 3.74
C LYS A 207 -11.73 1.70 4.07
N HIS A 208 -12.58 0.69 4.07
CA HIS A 208 -13.98 0.82 4.45
C HIS A 208 -14.18 0.92 5.96
N LYS A 209 -13.24 0.43 6.76
CA LYS A 209 -13.29 0.32 8.21
C LYS A 209 -12.59 1.49 8.90
N PHE A 210 -11.49 1.99 8.33
CA PHE A 210 -10.65 3.02 8.93
C PHE A 210 -10.67 4.32 8.13
N GLU A 211 -10.82 5.44 8.81
CA GLU A 211 -10.72 6.76 8.20
C GLU A 211 -9.33 6.99 7.59
N ARG A 212 -8.28 6.57 8.31
CA ARG A 212 -6.89 6.57 7.88
C ARG A 212 -6.30 5.18 8.04
N VAL A 213 -5.73 4.65 6.98
CA VAL A 213 -5.03 3.38 6.99
C VAL A 213 -3.53 3.67 7.17
N SER A 214 -3.15 4.17 8.37
CA SER A 214 -1.75 4.31 8.78
C SER A 214 -1.20 3.00 9.34
N LEU A 215 0.13 2.84 9.43
CA LEU A 215 0.73 1.66 10.04
C LEU A 215 0.26 1.52 11.50
N SER A 216 0.29 2.61 12.26
CA SER A 216 -0.17 2.65 13.67
C SER A 216 -1.64 2.26 13.85
N THR A 217 -2.52 2.65 12.90
CA THR A 217 -3.92 2.21 12.94
C THR A 217 -4.04 0.70 12.72
N VAL A 218 -3.30 0.17 11.73
CA VAL A 218 -3.31 -1.26 11.40
C VAL A 218 -2.69 -2.08 12.55
N GLU A 219 -1.63 -1.60 13.15
CA GLU A 219 -1.03 -2.21 14.34
C GLU A 219 -2.03 -2.40 15.46
N LYS A 220 -2.68 -1.31 15.85
CA LYS A 220 -3.64 -1.33 16.95
C LYS A 220 -4.85 -2.21 16.64
N GLU A 221 -5.49 -1.98 15.51
CA GLU A 221 -6.80 -2.56 15.20
C GLU A 221 -6.71 -4.00 14.65
N GLU A 222 -5.70 -4.29 13.83
CA GLU A 222 -5.58 -5.59 13.17
C GLU A 222 -4.50 -6.50 13.79
N LEU A 223 -3.38 -5.93 14.23
CA LEU A 223 -2.28 -6.72 14.78
C LEU A 223 -2.29 -6.82 16.31
N GLY A 224 -3.06 -5.97 17.00
CA GLY A 224 -3.10 -5.95 18.47
C GLY A 224 -1.78 -5.46 19.08
N ILE A 225 -1.10 -4.54 18.39
CA ILE A 225 0.12 -3.92 18.86
C ILE A 225 -0.22 -2.59 19.51
N GLU A 226 0.06 -2.45 20.79
CA GLU A 226 -0.04 -1.19 21.51
C GLU A 226 1.37 -0.67 21.80
N ARG A 227 1.66 0.54 21.33
CA ARG A 227 2.95 1.20 21.58
C ARG A 227 2.86 2.03 22.85
N ALA A 228 3.47 1.56 23.92
CA ALA A 228 3.65 2.35 25.11
C ALA A 228 4.79 3.36 24.88
N GLU A 229 4.58 4.63 25.20
CA GLU A 229 5.60 5.70 25.15
C GLU A 229 6.29 5.87 23.77
N ASP A 230 5.53 5.72 22.68
CA ASP A 230 6.08 5.89 21.32
C ASP A 230 6.35 7.37 21.00
N THR A 231 7.47 7.62 20.31
CA THR A 231 7.78 8.94 19.76
C THR A 231 7.03 9.13 18.45
N PRO A 232 6.07 10.06 18.35
CA PRO A 232 5.36 10.27 17.09
C PRO A 232 6.33 10.59 15.94
N GLY A 233 6.24 9.86 14.82
CA GLY A 233 7.16 9.98 13.67
C GLY A 233 7.27 11.40 13.11
N TYR A 234 6.21 12.24 13.21
CA TYR A 234 6.29 13.64 12.78
C TYR A 234 7.24 14.51 13.62
N LEU A 235 7.66 14.02 14.80
CA LEU A 235 8.67 14.68 15.65
C LEU A 235 10.09 14.26 15.32
N ALA A 236 10.29 13.15 14.60
CA ALA A 236 11.60 12.62 14.27
C ALA A 236 12.55 13.65 13.65
N PRO A 237 12.13 14.50 12.69
CA PRO A 237 13.00 15.55 12.14
C PRO A 237 13.47 16.56 13.18
N MET A 238 12.59 16.96 14.11
CA MET A 238 12.92 17.95 15.15
C MET A 238 13.90 17.36 16.17
N ILE A 239 13.67 16.11 16.56
CA ILE A 239 14.55 15.36 17.47
C ILE A 239 15.93 15.18 16.84
N TYR A 240 16.00 14.82 15.56
CA TYR A 240 17.26 14.70 14.83
C TYR A 240 18.03 16.04 14.79
N PHE A 241 17.37 17.17 14.52
CA PHE A 241 18.04 18.47 14.56
C PHE A 241 18.52 18.85 15.98
N HIS A 242 17.83 18.41 17.02
CA HIS A 242 18.32 18.55 18.39
C HIS A 242 19.53 17.66 18.64
N PHE A 243 19.46 16.41 18.21
CA PHE A 243 20.57 15.46 18.27
C PHE A 243 21.85 16.00 17.58
N LEU A 244 21.72 16.62 16.43
CA LEU A 244 22.88 17.20 15.71
C LEU A 244 23.61 18.31 16.50
N LYS A 245 22.99 18.89 17.51
CA LYS A 245 23.62 19.93 18.35
C LYS A 245 24.33 19.34 19.54
N GLU A 246 23.73 18.34 20.16
CA GLU A 246 24.18 17.79 21.42
C GLU A 246 25.00 16.48 21.25
N GLU A 247 24.83 15.79 20.13
CA GLU A 247 25.46 14.48 19.76
C GLU A 247 25.20 13.36 20.79
N ARG A 248 24.24 13.52 21.70
CA ARG A 248 23.93 12.59 22.78
C ARG A 248 22.94 11.51 22.34
N PRO A 249 23.21 10.21 22.64
CA PRO A 249 22.36 9.10 22.20
C PRO A 249 20.95 9.11 22.79
N ASP A 250 20.77 9.57 24.03
CA ASP A 250 19.45 9.63 24.68
C ASP A 250 18.43 10.53 23.97
N ILE A 251 18.91 11.53 23.22
CA ILE A 251 18.04 12.42 22.44
C ILE A 251 17.38 11.70 21.26
N ILE A 252 18.13 10.81 20.60
CA ILE A 252 17.66 10.12 19.37
C ILE A 252 17.06 8.73 19.68
N GLU A 253 17.18 8.24 20.90
CA GLU A 253 16.73 6.90 21.31
C GLU A 253 15.26 6.64 20.94
N GLY A 254 14.36 7.60 21.24
CA GLY A 254 12.95 7.46 20.94
C GLY A 254 12.67 7.27 19.44
N VAL A 255 13.45 7.92 18.57
CA VAL A 255 13.34 7.77 17.09
C VAL A 255 13.88 6.42 16.65
N LEU A 256 14.99 5.96 17.22
CA LEU A 256 15.53 4.62 16.95
C LEU A 256 14.51 3.54 17.34
N ARG A 257 13.87 3.70 18.50
CA ARG A 257 12.86 2.74 18.97
C ARG A 257 11.60 2.77 18.09
N HIS A 258 11.15 3.95 17.66
CA HIS A 258 10.01 4.10 16.74
C HIS A 258 10.26 3.34 15.44
N ASN A 259 11.35 3.62 14.75
CA ASN A 259 11.71 2.96 13.50
C ASN A 259 11.95 1.43 13.68
N GLU A 260 12.50 0.98 14.81
CA GLU A 260 12.62 -0.44 15.16
C GLU A 260 11.24 -1.12 15.22
N LEU A 261 10.27 -0.49 15.90
CA LEU A 261 8.91 -1.02 15.98
C LEU A 261 8.24 -1.05 14.60
N ASP A 262 8.46 -0.03 13.75
CA ASP A 262 7.92 0.01 12.40
C ASP A 262 8.38 -1.20 11.59
N VAL A 263 9.68 -1.47 11.53
CA VAL A 263 10.19 -2.60 10.74
C VAL A 263 9.77 -3.96 11.31
N LEU A 264 9.63 -4.11 12.63
CA LEU A 264 9.08 -5.32 13.25
C LEU A 264 7.60 -5.51 12.89
N SER A 265 6.83 -4.42 12.89
CA SER A 265 5.42 -4.44 12.51
C SER A 265 5.20 -4.78 11.04
N LEU A 266 6.14 -4.44 10.15
CA LEU A 266 6.10 -4.88 8.76
C LEU A 266 6.18 -6.40 8.64
N ILE A 267 6.99 -7.08 9.46
CA ILE A 267 7.08 -8.55 9.47
C ILE A 267 5.71 -9.14 9.81
N THR A 268 5.12 -8.71 10.92
CA THR A 268 3.84 -9.26 11.39
C THR A 268 2.68 -8.87 10.49
N LEU A 269 2.71 -7.69 9.87
CA LEU A 269 1.72 -7.30 8.88
C LEU A 269 1.81 -8.15 7.61
N TYR A 270 3.03 -8.46 7.14
CA TYR A 270 3.20 -9.37 6.01
C TYR A 270 2.66 -10.77 6.31
N ILE A 271 2.94 -11.30 7.51
CA ILE A 271 2.37 -12.57 7.99
C ILE A 271 0.85 -12.51 7.98
N HIS A 272 0.27 -11.46 8.56
CA HIS A 272 -1.18 -11.27 8.66
C HIS A 272 -1.86 -11.23 7.29
N LEU A 273 -1.38 -10.40 6.38
CA LEU A 273 -1.90 -10.29 5.01
C LEU A 273 -1.76 -11.60 4.25
N SER A 274 -0.61 -12.27 4.35
CA SER A 274 -0.36 -13.56 3.71
C SER A 274 -1.33 -14.65 4.19
N LYS A 275 -1.55 -14.76 5.51
CA LYS A 275 -2.53 -15.72 6.07
C LYS A 275 -3.95 -15.44 5.57
N LYS A 276 -4.36 -14.15 5.48
CA LYS A 276 -5.67 -13.78 4.95
C LYS A 276 -5.84 -14.17 3.48
N ILE A 277 -4.77 -14.06 2.67
CA ILE A 277 -4.81 -14.41 1.25
C ILE A 277 -4.77 -15.92 1.04
N LEU A 278 -3.88 -16.62 1.76
CA LEU A 278 -3.68 -18.08 1.62
C LEU A 278 -4.81 -18.90 2.21
N SER A 279 -5.52 -18.38 3.22
CA SER A 279 -6.65 -19.05 3.88
C SER A 279 -7.83 -18.10 4.04
N PRO A 280 -8.39 -17.59 2.94
CA PRO A 280 -9.47 -16.62 3.01
C PRO A 280 -10.72 -17.26 3.61
N GLY A 281 -11.22 -16.73 4.72
CA GLY A 281 -12.63 -16.95 5.06
C GLY A 281 -12.99 -17.53 6.41
N LYS A 282 -12.07 -17.86 7.31
CA LYS A 282 -12.53 -18.46 8.61
C LYS A 282 -13.09 -17.45 9.61
N THR A 283 -12.74 -16.17 9.55
CA THR A 283 -13.10 -15.17 10.57
C THR A 283 -13.40 -13.76 10.05
N ALA A 284 -13.33 -13.51 8.73
CA ALA A 284 -13.47 -12.16 8.19
C ALA A 284 -14.92 -11.66 8.19
N GLU A 285 -15.14 -10.41 8.57
CA GLU A 285 -16.39 -9.69 8.38
C GLU A 285 -16.79 -9.66 6.90
N ALA A 286 -18.10 -9.52 6.61
CA ALA A 286 -18.61 -9.59 5.24
C ALA A 286 -17.97 -8.55 4.31
N ASN A 287 -17.76 -7.31 4.78
CA ASN A 287 -17.11 -6.26 4.01
C ASN A 287 -15.64 -6.59 3.69
N GLU A 288 -14.91 -7.14 4.65
CA GLU A 288 -13.52 -7.55 4.45
C GLU A 288 -13.42 -8.75 3.49
N LYS A 289 -14.33 -9.74 3.64
CA LYS A 289 -14.44 -10.89 2.74
C LYS A 289 -14.71 -10.44 1.29
N TYR A 290 -15.57 -9.47 1.10
CA TYR A 290 -15.82 -8.88 -0.21
C TYR A 290 -14.60 -8.13 -0.75
N ALA A 291 -13.92 -7.36 0.09
CA ALA A 291 -12.67 -6.68 -0.28
C ALA A 291 -11.58 -7.69 -0.70
N MET A 292 -11.47 -8.82 0.01
CA MET A 292 -10.57 -9.93 -0.35
C MET A 292 -10.95 -10.55 -1.70
N ALA A 293 -12.23 -10.83 -1.93
CA ALA A 293 -12.69 -11.36 -3.21
C ALA A 293 -12.33 -10.43 -4.38
N LYS A 294 -12.52 -9.12 -4.22
CA LYS A 294 -12.09 -8.13 -5.22
C LYS A 294 -10.58 -8.12 -5.45
N TRP A 295 -9.80 -8.32 -4.39
CA TRP A 295 -8.35 -8.37 -4.51
C TRP A 295 -7.88 -9.62 -5.24
N LEU A 296 -8.48 -10.77 -4.95
CA LEU A 296 -8.25 -12.02 -5.68
C LEU A 296 -8.61 -11.88 -7.17
N LEU A 297 -9.75 -11.26 -7.51
CA LEU A 297 -10.13 -10.98 -8.90
C LEU A 297 -9.10 -10.10 -9.62
N ALA A 298 -8.56 -9.10 -8.94
CA ALA A 298 -7.52 -8.23 -9.49
C ALA A 298 -6.19 -8.98 -9.76
N ASN A 299 -5.93 -10.06 -9.02
CA ASN A 299 -4.79 -10.96 -9.22
C ASN A 299 -5.11 -12.18 -10.08
N ARG A 300 -6.26 -12.20 -10.77
CA ARG A 300 -6.73 -13.27 -11.67
C ARG A 300 -7.08 -14.59 -10.98
N GLU A 301 -7.21 -14.61 -9.67
CA GLU A 301 -7.62 -15.76 -8.86
C GLU A 301 -9.15 -15.88 -8.82
N ALA A 302 -9.76 -16.11 -10.01
CA ALA A 302 -11.21 -16.06 -10.18
C ALA A 302 -11.96 -17.18 -9.43
N GLU A 303 -11.38 -18.36 -9.28
CA GLU A 303 -12.01 -19.48 -8.55
C GLU A 303 -12.11 -19.20 -7.06
N LEU A 304 -11.00 -18.77 -6.44
CA LEU A 304 -10.97 -18.38 -5.03
C LEU A 304 -11.90 -17.22 -4.75
N ALA A 305 -11.89 -16.20 -5.61
CA ALA A 305 -12.78 -15.06 -5.49
C ALA A 305 -14.26 -15.46 -5.58
N THR A 306 -14.60 -16.35 -6.53
CA THR A 306 -15.97 -16.85 -6.69
C THR A 306 -16.42 -17.63 -5.46
N ALA A 307 -15.54 -18.43 -4.85
CA ALA A 307 -15.86 -19.14 -3.61
C ALA A 307 -16.20 -18.15 -2.47
N GLN A 308 -15.40 -17.07 -2.31
CA GLN A 308 -15.67 -16.05 -1.32
C GLN A 308 -16.98 -15.30 -1.57
N LEU A 309 -17.27 -14.95 -2.83
CA LEU A 309 -18.50 -14.26 -3.22
C LEU A 309 -19.74 -15.12 -2.98
N LYS A 310 -19.66 -16.44 -3.23
CA LYS A 310 -20.76 -17.39 -2.92
C LYS A 310 -21.10 -17.43 -1.43
N GLU A 311 -20.10 -17.40 -0.55
CA GLU A 311 -20.33 -17.36 0.89
C GLU A 311 -21.00 -16.07 1.36
N LEU A 312 -20.96 -15.02 0.55
CA LEU A 312 -21.60 -13.73 0.82
C LEU A 312 -23.03 -13.64 0.26
N GLU A 313 -23.44 -14.55 -0.64
CA GLU A 313 -24.72 -14.46 -1.36
C GLU A 313 -25.93 -14.39 -0.43
N SER A 314 -25.87 -15.06 0.74
CA SER A 314 -26.96 -15.05 1.73
C SER A 314 -26.80 -14.01 2.84
N LYS A 315 -25.74 -13.19 2.81
CA LYS A 315 -25.42 -12.22 3.86
C LYS A 315 -25.89 -10.82 3.47
N THR A 316 -26.52 -10.14 4.43
CA THR A 316 -26.87 -8.72 4.29
C THR A 316 -25.78 -7.87 4.93
N PHE A 317 -25.16 -6.99 4.15
CA PHE A 317 -24.14 -6.04 4.57
C PHE A 317 -24.12 -4.85 3.61
N GLU A 318 -23.39 -3.79 3.93
CA GLU A 318 -23.40 -2.52 3.17
C GLU A 318 -23.16 -2.69 1.67
N GLN A 319 -22.31 -3.62 1.27
CA GLN A 319 -21.92 -3.84 -0.13
C GLN A 319 -22.50 -5.13 -0.73
N SER A 320 -23.53 -5.72 -0.12
CA SER A 320 -24.13 -7.01 -0.54
C SER A 320 -24.57 -7.02 -2.00
N ASP A 321 -25.19 -5.92 -2.47
CA ASP A 321 -25.65 -5.80 -3.86
C ASP A 321 -24.47 -5.83 -4.85
N ARG A 322 -23.40 -5.13 -4.52
CA ARG A 322 -22.17 -5.12 -5.32
C ARG A 322 -21.48 -6.49 -5.35
N ALA A 323 -21.45 -7.18 -4.20
CA ALA A 323 -20.90 -8.53 -4.12
C ALA A 323 -21.70 -9.52 -4.97
N SER A 324 -23.02 -9.45 -4.91
CA SER A 324 -23.93 -10.26 -5.73
C SER A 324 -23.77 -9.96 -7.22
N PHE A 325 -23.56 -8.69 -7.57
CA PHE A 325 -23.31 -8.32 -8.97
C PHE A 325 -21.96 -8.87 -9.46
N ASP A 326 -20.89 -8.74 -8.67
CA ASP A 326 -19.58 -9.29 -9.04
C ASP A 326 -19.63 -10.82 -9.13
N LEU A 327 -20.40 -11.51 -8.27
CA LEU A 327 -20.66 -12.94 -8.40
C LEU A 327 -21.37 -13.29 -9.71
N SER A 328 -22.38 -12.52 -10.09
CA SER A 328 -23.11 -12.72 -11.35
C SER A 328 -22.20 -12.62 -12.57
N LEU A 329 -21.21 -11.71 -12.54
CA LEU A 329 -20.21 -11.59 -13.60
C LEU A 329 -19.26 -12.80 -13.65
N GLN A 330 -18.94 -13.43 -12.50
CA GLN A 330 -18.17 -14.67 -12.49
C GLN A 330 -19.02 -15.83 -13.07
N TYR A 331 -20.28 -15.96 -12.68
CA TYR A 331 -21.19 -16.93 -13.29
C TYR A 331 -21.31 -16.76 -14.80
N LYS A 332 -21.43 -15.52 -15.29
CA LYS A 332 -21.45 -15.23 -16.72
C LYS A 332 -20.17 -15.71 -17.42
N LYS A 333 -18.98 -15.43 -16.84
CA LYS A 333 -17.69 -15.90 -17.39
C LYS A 333 -17.56 -17.41 -17.42
N GLN A 334 -18.17 -18.12 -16.46
CA GLN A 334 -18.18 -19.56 -16.35
C GLN A 334 -19.28 -20.22 -17.22
N GLY A 335 -20.03 -19.44 -18.00
CA GLY A 335 -21.13 -19.94 -18.83
C GLY A 335 -22.41 -20.26 -18.05
N MET A 336 -22.46 -20.05 -16.74
CA MET A 336 -23.64 -20.28 -15.90
C MET A 336 -24.65 -19.13 -16.01
N LEU A 337 -25.14 -18.89 -17.22
CA LEU A 337 -25.91 -17.70 -17.56
C LEU A 337 -27.25 -17.62 -16.82
N GLU A 338 -27.89 -18.75 -16.49
CA GLU A 338 -29.16 -18.75 -15.75
C GLU A 338 -28.96 -18.31 -14.28
N LYS A 339 -27.86 -18.74 -13.64
CA LYS A 339 -27.51 -18.26 -12.31
C LYS A 339 -27.19 -16.76 -12.32
N ALA A 340 -26.45 -16.31 -13.34
CA ALA A 340 -26.17 -14.88 -13.50
C ALA A 340 -27.46 -14.06 -13.68
N ALA A 341 -28.38 -14.54 -14.55
CA ALA A 341 -29.66 -13.88 -14.81
C ALA A 341 -30.54 -13.80 -13.57
N ALA A 342 -30.58 -14.87 -12.75
CA ALA A 342 -31.33 -14.88 -11.50
C ALA A 342 -30.82 -13.80 -10.52
N LEU A 343 -29.50 -13.60 -10.44
CA LEU A 343 -28.92 -12.52 -9.63
C LEU A 343 -29.22 -11.14 -10.21
N TRP A 344 -29.09 -10.95 -11.53
CA TRP A 344 -29.43 -9.68 -12.18
C TRP A 344 -30.90 -9.31 -11.98
N GLN A 345 -31.81 -10.30 -12.03
CA GLN A 345 -33.23 -10.07 -11.78
C GLN A 345 -33.49 -9.55 -10.36
N LYS A 346 -32.82 -10.13 -9.35
CA LYS A 346 -32.92 -9.67 -7.95
C LYS A 346 -32.34 -8.26 -7.77
N LEU A 347 -31.26 -7.95 -8.50
CA LEU A 347 -30.52 -6.69 -8.35
C LEU A 347 -31.15 -5.51 -9.10
N ARG A 348 -32.23 -5.70 -9.85
CA ARG A 348 -32.96 -4.59 -10.50
C ARG A 348 -33.50 -3.59 -9.50
N ASP A 349 -33.88 -4.06 -8.30
CA ASP A 349 -34.44 -3.26 -7.22
C ASP A 349 -33.40 -3.00 -6.10
N ALA A 350 -32.11 -3.14 -6.42
CA ALA A 350 -31.02 -2.93 -5.46
C ALA A 350 -30.97 -1.47 -4.98
N ALA A 351 -30.66 -1.29 -3.69
CA ALA A 351 -30.51 0.05 -3.10
C ALA A 351 -29.34 0.84 -3.70
N ASP A 352 -28.27 0.16 -4.17
CA ASP A 352 -27.18 0.77 -4.94
C ASP A 352 -27.64 0.95 -6.40
N GLU A 353 -28.13 2.14 -6.72
CA GLU A 353 -28.66 2.51 -8.06
C GLU A 353 -27.73 2.12 -9.21
N LYS A 354 -26.43 2.31 -9.02
CA LYS A 354 -25.42 1.93 -10.01
C LYS A 354 -25.38 0.42 -10.26
N THR A 355 -25.55 -0.37 -9.21
CA THR A 355 -25.62 -1.84 -9.31
C THR A 355 -26.92 -2.26 -9.98
N ALA A 356 -28.06 -1.65 -9.61
CA ALA A 356 -29.36 -1.89 -10.24
C ALA A 356 -29.34 -1.60 -11.75
N TRP A 357 -28.76 -0.48 -12.14
CA TRP A 357 -28.54 -0.12 -13.55
C TRP A 357 -27.73 -1.18 -14.29
N ARG A 358 -26.56 -1.54 -13.78
CA ARG A 358 -25.66 -2.51 -14.41
C ARG A 358 -26.30 -3.89 -14.52
N ALA A 359 -27.02 -4.32 -13.50
CA ALA A 359 -27.73 -5.59 -13.48
C ALA A 359 -28.86 -5.62 -14.55
N SER A 360 -29.64 -4.55 -14.63
CA SER A 360 -30.70 -4.42 -15.65
C SER A 360 -30.15 -4.44 -17.08
N ILE A 361 -29.02 -3.78 -17.32
CA ILE A 361 -28.33 -3.83 -18.62
C ILE A 361 -27.86 -5.25 -18.96
N GLU A 362 -27.24 -5.97 -18.02
CA GLU A 362 -26.79 -7.35 -18.26
C GLU A 362 -27.98 -8.31 -18.47
N LEU A 363 -29.08 -8.10 -17.74
CA LEU A 363 -30.31 -8.87 -17.90
C LEU A 363 -30.97 -8.62 -19.27
N ALA A 364 -31.03 -7.37 -19.72
CA ALA A 364 -31.53 -7.04 -21.07
C ALA A 364 -30.69 -7.70 -22.18
N LYS A 365 -29.35 -7.72 -22.00
CA LYS A 365 -28.44 -8.45 -22.91
C LYS A 365 -28.72 -9.95 -22.91
N TYR A 366 -28.97 -10.53 -21.74
CA TYR A 366 -29.26 -11.95 -21.61
C TYR A 366 -30.53 -12.33 -22.34
N TYR A 367 -31.64 -11.59 -22.17
CA TYR A 367 -32.88 -11.83 -22.89
C TYR A 367 -32.71 -11.62 -24.37
N GLU A 368 -32.01 -10.55 -24.82
CA GLU A 368 -31.81 -10.26 -26.24
C GLU A 368 -30.99 -11.35 -26.94
N HIS A 369 -29.88 -11.80 -26.36
CA HIS A 369 -28.89 -12.60 -27.07
C HIS A 369 -28.93 -14.09 -26.73
N GLN A 370 -29.31 -14.44 -25.52
CA GLN A 370 -29.29 -15.85 -25.05
C GLN A 370 -30.69 -16.48 -25.13
N LYS A 371 -31.66 -15.85 -24.50
CA LYS A 371 -33.05 -16.35 -24.53
C LYS A 371 -33.77 -15.99 -25.83
N ARG A 372 -33.29 -15.00 -26.58
CA ARG A 372 -33.94 -14.43 -27.80
C ARG A 372 -35.35 -13.93 -27.54
N ASP A 373 -35.63 -13.56 -26.30
CA ASP A 373 -36.88 -12.93 -25.89
C ASP A 373 -36.76 -11.43 -26.01
N ILE A 374 -37.05 -10.96 -27.25
CA ILE A 374 -36.93 -9.55 -27.58
C ILE A 374 -37.96 -8.69 -26.80
N PRO A 375 -39.23 -9.13 -26.60
CA PRO A 375 -40.17 -8.39 -25.77
C PRO A 375 -39.68 -8.15 -24.37
N ALA A 376 -39.16 -9.17 -23.66
CA ALA A 376 -38.62 -9.03 -22.33
C ALA A 376 -37.39 -8.08 -22.27
N ALA A 377 -36.49 -8.18 -23.25
CA ALA A 377 -35.35 -7.28 -23.37
C ALA A 377 -35.78 -5.82 -23.59
N LEU A 378 -36.82 -5.60 -24.41
CA LEU A 378 -37.39 -4.28 -24.65
C LEU A 378 -38.03 -3.69 -23.41
N HIS A 379 -38.85 -4.46 -22.69
CA HIS A 379 -39.50 -4.03 -21.45
C HIS A 379 -38.48 -3.53 -20.43
N ILE A 380 -37.38 -4.32 -20.17
CA ILE A 380 -36.33 -3.91 -19.24
C ILE A 380 -35.64 -2.61 -19.70
N THR A 381 -35.45 -2.44 -21.03
CA THR A 381 -34.83 -1.24 -21.58
C THR A 381 -35.70 -0.02 -21.40
N GLU A 382 -37.05 -0.17 -21.61
CA GLU A 382 -38.04 0.89 -21.44
C GLU A 382 -38.18 1.28 -19.95
N ASP A 383 -38.12 0.32 -19.00
CA ASP A 383 -38.09 0.58 -17.57
C ASP A 383 -36.88 1.46 -17.22
N LEU A 384 -35.69 1.13 -17.73
CA LEU A 384 -34.49 1.91 -17.49
C LEU A 384 -34.60 3.35 -18.02
N LEU A 385 -35.15 3.52 -19.23
CA LEU A 385 -35.41 4.85 -19.81
C LEU A 385 -36.40 5.67 -18.99
N SER A 386 -37.45 5.03 -18.46
CA SER A 386 -38.40 5.64 -17.52
C SER A 386 -37.74 6.11 -16.23
N GLN A 387 -36.84 5.28 -15.64
CA GLN A 387 -36.11 5.62 -14.44
C GLN A 387 -35.14 6.80 -14.67
N CYS A 388 -34.51 6.87 -15.84
CA CYS A 388 -33.69 8.03 -16.25
C CYS A 388 -34.52 9.30 -16.35
N SER A 389 -35.69 9.22 -17.01
CA SER A 389 -36.61 10.37 -17.19
C SER A 389 -37.15 10.90 -15.85
N SER A 390 -37.39 10.02 -14.90
CA SER A 390 -37.84 10.37 -13.53
C SER A 390 -36.71 10.84 -12.61
N LYS A 391 -35.47 10.94 -13.10
CA LYS A 391 -34.24 11.27 -12.34
C LYS A 391 -33.95 10.34 -11.16
N LYS A 392 -34.53 9.16 -11.10
CA LYS A 392 -34.17 8.11 -10.15
C LYS A 392 -32.78 7.53 -10.43
N LEU A 393 -32.36 7.53 -11.73
CA LEU A 393 -31.05 7.11 -12.18
C LEU A 393 -30.46 8.19 -13.07
N VAL A 394 -29.21 8.57 -12.83
CA VAL A 394 -28.50 9.55 -13.64
C VAL A 394 -27.30 8.84 -14.32
N PRO A 395 -27.53 8.23 -15.49
CA PRO A 395 -26.45 7.63 -16.27
C PRO A 395 -25.50 8.70 -16.81
N THR A 396 -24.27 8.31 -17.12
CA THR A 396 -23.39 9.15 -17.91
C THR A 396 -23.95 9.34 -19.33
N GLU A 397 -23.59 10.43 -20.02
CA GLU A 397 -24.01 10.67 -21.42
C GLU A 397 -23.74 9.46 -22.33
N ARG A 398 -22.60 8.79 -22.15
CA ARG A 398 -22.23 7.59 -22.90
C ARG A 398 -23.16 6.40 -22.60
N GLU A 399 -23.52 6.20 -21.33
CA GLU A 399 -24.45 5.13 -20.93
C GLU A 399 -25.87 5.39 -21.45
N ALA A 400 -26.34 6.63 -21.39
CA ALA A 400 -27.61 7.03 -21.93
C ALA A 400 -27.67 6.79 -23.45
N ALA A 401 -26.67 7.24 -24.20
CA ALA A 401 -26.57 7.02 -25.64
C ALA A 401 -26.56 5.52 -26.02
N GLN A 402 -25.86 4.68 -25.24
CA GLN A 402 -25.84 3.23 -25.44
C GLN A 402 -27.21 2.59 -25.17
N LEU A 403 -27.94 3.09 -24.16
CA LEU A 403 -29.28 2.62 -23.85
C LEU A 403 -30.27 2.97 -25.00
N ASP A 404 -30.21 4.19 -25.51
CA ASP A 404 -31.04 4.63 -26.63
C ASP A 404 -30.78 3.80 -27.91
N ILE A 405 -29.52 3.55 -28.26
CA ILE A 405 -29.13 2.68 -29.36
C ILE A 405 -29.71 1.27 -29.18
N ARG A 406 -29.67 0.73 -27.98
CA ARG A 406 -30.25 -0.58 -27.65
C ARG A 406 -31.78 -0.55 -27.86
N HIS A 407 -32.44 0.46 -27.30
CA HIS A 407 -33.90 0.62 -27.41
C HIS A 407 -34.34 0.65 -28.88
N GLN A 408 -33.75 1.49 -29.71
CA GLN A 408 -34.01 1.57 -31.11
C GLN A 408 -33.83 0.24 -31.86
N ARG A 409 -32.76 -0.49 -31.50
CA ARG A 409 -32.49 -1.82 -32.08
C ARG A 409 -33.56 -2.85 -31.67
N LEU A 410 -34.00 -2.84 -30.42
CA LEU A 410 -35.01 -3.76 -29.90
C LEU A 410 -36.40 -3.46 -30.49
N LEU A 411 -36.77 -2.19 -30.68
CA LEU A 411 -38.00 -1.78 -31.36
C LEU A 411 -38.05 -2.34 -32.79
N ARG A 412 -36.97 -2.20 -33.55
CA ARG A 412 -36.88 -2.78 -34.90
C ARG A 412 -37.07 -4.29 -34.91
N LYS A 413 -36.45 -5.00 -33.95
CA LYS A 413 -36.58 -6.47 -33.81
C LYS A 413 -37.99 -6.91 -33.41
N CYS A 414 -38.75 -6.06 -32.67
CA CYS A 414 -40.14 -6.31 -32.32
C CYS A 414 -41.14 -5.96 -33.43
N GLY A 415 -40.69 -5.45 -34.57
CA GLY A 415 -41.60 -4.97 -35.64
C GLY A 415 -42.40 -3.71 -35.28
N LYS A 416 -42.01 -3.02 -34.18
CA LYS A 416 -42.63 -1.76 -33.75
C LYS A 416 -42.07 -0.60 -34.57
N ASN A 417 -42.95 0.25 -35.14
CA ASN A 417 -42.55 1.47 -35.85
C ASN A 417 -41.74 2.40 -34.92
N ILE A 418 -40.61 2.84 -35.38
CA ILE A 418 -39.77 3.82 -34.67
C ILE A 418 -40.46 5.18 -34.77
N PRO A 419 -40.79 5.90 -33.68
CA PRO A 419 -41.13 7.30 -33.75
C PRO A 419 -39.97 8.04 -34.43
N ARG A 420 -40.19 8.68 -35.57
CA ARG A 420 -39.17 9.59 -36.12
C ARG A 420 -38.85 10.63 -35.05
N ALA A 421 -37.61 10.70 -34.63
CA ALA A 421 -37.12 11.83 -33.84
C ALA A 421 -37.51 13.09 -34.63
N SER A 422 -38.34 13.95 -34.04
CA SER A 422 -38.64 15.27 -34.59
C SER A 422 -37.32 16.01 -34.77
N ALA A 423 -36.87 16.17 -36.00
CA ALA A 423 -35.79 17.09 -36.28
C ALA A 423 -36.26 18.46 -35.76
N LYS A 424 -35.65 18.95 -34.70
CA LYS A 424 -35.72 20.36 -34.33
C LYS A 424 -35.05 21.13 -35.49
N THR A 425 -35.83 21.55 -36.42
CA THR A 425 -35.49 22.65 -37.30
C THR A 425 -35.58 23.91 -36.44
N ASP A 426 -34.52 24.29 -35.81
CA ASP A 426 -34.34 25.66 -35.37
C ASP A 426 -34.03 26.48 -36.63
N GLY A 427 -35.09 27.02 -37.23
CA GLY A 427 -34.98 28.11 -38.17
C GLY A 427 -34.61 29.36 -37.39
N ILE A 428 -33.51 29.92 -37.78
CA ILE A 428 -33.01 31.20 -37.28
C ILE A 428 -33.31 32.27 -38.33
N PHE A 429 -33.88 33.29 -37.82
CA PHE A 429 -33.55 34.64 -38.28
C PHE A 429 -32.73 35.34 -37.22
#